data_07349407cf2cc90488bf08f305d63c73
#
_entry.id   07349407cf2cc90488bf08f305d63c73
#
_cell.length_a   1.000
_cell.length_b   1.000
_cell.length_c   1.000
_cell.angle_alpha   90.00
_cell.angle_beta   90.00
_cell.angle_gamma   90.00
#
_symmetry.space_group_name_H-M   'P 1'
#
loop_
_entity.id
_entity.type
_entity.pdbx_description
1 polymer ?
#
loop_
_entity_poly.entity_id
_entity_poly.type
_entity_poly.pdbx_seq_one_letter_code
_entity_poly.pdbx_strand_id
1 'polypeptide(L)'
;KNVNRCGIAVEHVDGAAIRNCIFEDIDMTDCGGPMYMTIGHRNRKAPQFPVRVGSMAHIAFRRIGYRAPYLFSRCKTVYESLFIGDSAENKIRDVLVADCDLLLPGGCRHGVDAPQPIGEKYPEYDRHGLSSGAAFTLRFCEDVRFENNVIQTERPDVRPLVMIHDC
;
A
#
# COMPACT_ATOMS: atom_id res chain seq x y z
N LYS A 1 -19.16 -5.11 3.63
CA LYS A 1 -19.21 -3.91 4.47
C LYS A 1 -18.40 -2.82 3.77
N ASN A 2 -18.99 -1.69 3.46
CA ASN A 2 -18.34 -0.61 2.70
C ASN A 2 -17.21 0.02 3.52
N VAL A 3 -15.99 -0.07 3.04
CA VAL A 3 -14.81 0.55 3.65
C VAL A 3 -14.28 1.61 2.69
N ASN A 4 -14.35 2.87 3.11
CA ASN A 4 -13.88 4.02 2.31
C ASN A 4 -12.34 4.14 2.26
N ARG A 5 -11.61 3.11 2.68
CA ARG A 5 -10.14 3.04 2.73
C ARG A 5 -9.67 1.67 2.24
N CYS A 6 -8.38 1.43 2.24
CA CYS A 6 -7.83 0.13 1.91
C CYS A 6 -8.39 -0.98 2.81
N GLY A 7 -8.62 -2.14 2.24
CA GLY A 7 -9.14 -3.30 2.96
C GLY A 7 -8.14 -3.82 4.00
N ILE A 8 -6.85 -3.84 3.63
CA ILE A 8 -5.75 -4.16 4.54
C ILE A 8 -4.81 -2.95 4.60
N ALA A 9 -4.62 -2.39 5.79
CA ALA A 9 -3.70 -1.30 6.03
C ALA A 9 -2.74 -1.65 7.18
N VAL A 10 -1.44 -1.62 6.89
CA VAL A 10 -0.37 -1.85 7.85
C VAL A 10 0.42 -0.56 7.97
N GLU A 11 0.09 0.21 8.99
CA GLU A 11 0.55 1.59 9.13
C GLU A 11 1.33 1.76 10.43
N HIS A 12 2.39 2.55 10.38
CA HIS A 12 3.19 2.80 11.55
C HIS A 12 3.93 4.15 11.43
N VAL A 13 3.75 5.01 12.43
CA VAL A 13 4.26 6.38 12.44
C VAL A 13 4.81 6.85 13.80
N ASP A 14 4.80 5.99 14.81
CA ASP A 14 5.15 6.35 16.20
C ASP A 14 6.27 5.45 16.77
N GLY A 15 7.17 4.93 15.91
CA GLY A 15 8.39 4.25 16.32
C GLY A 15 8.28 2.76 16.68
N ALA A 16 7.17 2.07 16.34
CA ALA A 16 7.01 0.64 16.60
C ALA A 16 7.75 -0.26 15.59
N ALA A 17 7.87 -1.53 15.86
CA ALA A 17 8.30 -2.55 14.91
C ALA A 17 7.11 -3.47 14.57
N ILE A 18 6.78 -3.59 13.28
CA ILE A 18 5.77 -4.53 12.79
C ILE A 18 6.50 -5.63 12.04
N ARG A 19 6.36 -6.87 12.51
CA ARG A 19 7.07 -8.01 11.92
C ARG A 19 6.25 -9.29 12.00
N ASN A 20 6.54 -10.22 11.07
CA ASN A 20 5.98 -11.57 11.06
C ASN A 20 4.44 -11.57 10.96
N CYS A 21 3.89 -10.73 10.10
CA CYS A 21 2.45 -10.66 9.88
C CYS A 21 2.07 -11.43 8.61
N ILE A 22 1.02 -12.22 8.69
CA ILE A 22 0.44 -12.92 7.56
C ILE A 22 -1.02 -12.51 7.45
N PHE A 23 -1.40 -12.04 6.27
CA PHE A 23 -2.78 -11.77 5.87
C PHE A 23 -3.13 -12.79 4.80
N GLU A 24 -4.08 -13.68 5.07
CA GLU A 24 -4.41 -14.74 4.13
C GLU A 24 -5.90 -15.10 4.11
N ASP A 25 -6.34 -15.66 2.98
CA ASP A 25 -7.72 -16.11 2.76
C ASP A 25 -8.75 -14.98 2.96
N ILE A 26 -8.49 -13.80 2.35
CA ILE A 26 -9.33 -12.61 2.50
C ILE A 26 -9.92 -12.22 1.15
N ASP A 27 -11.25 -12.23 1.06
CA ASP A 27 -11.98 -11.67 -0.07
C ASP A 27 -12.52 -10.29 0.25
N MET A 28 -12.21 -9.33 -0.63
CA MET A 28 -12.58 -7.94 -0.49
C MET A 28 -13.42 -7.47 -1.66
N THR A 29 -14.62 -7.00 -1.35
CA THR A 29 -15.51 -6.33 -2.29
C THR A 29 -15.96 -4.99 -1.70
N ASP A 30 -16.11 -3.98 -2.53
CA ASP A 30 -16.57 -2.65 -2.14
C ASP A 30 -15.67 -1.97 -1.08
N CYS A 31 -14.36 -2.22 -1.18
CA CYS A 31 -13.31 -1.55 -0.42
C CYS A 31 -12.59 -0.53 -1.30
N GLY A 32 -11.99 0.50 -0.69
CA GLY A 32 -11.27 1.55 -1.40
C GLY A 32 -10.02 1.07 -2.14
N GLY A 33 -9.34 0.06 -1.63
CA GLY A 33 -8.16 -0.54 -2.26
C GLY A 33 -7.75 -1.81 -1.54
N PRO A 34 -6.90 -2.66 -2.16
CA PRO A 34 -6.56 -3.94 -1.55
C PRO A 34 -5.58 -3.82 -0.39
N MET A 35 -4.41 -3.22 -0.59
CA MET A 35 -3.31 -3.30 0.36
C MET A 35 -2.60 -1.94 0.49
N TYR A 36 -2.30 -1.57 1.72
CA TYR A 36 -1.55 -0.36 2.01
C TYR A 36 -0.55 -0.59 3.12
N MET A 37 0.69 -0.19 2.91
CA MET A 37 1.76 -0.27 3.91
C MET A 37 2.52 1.04 3.94
N THR A 38 2.75 1.59 5.14
CA THR A 38 3.60 2.79 5.27
C THR A 38 4.37 2.84 6.58
N ILE A 39 5.58 3.36 6.49
CA ILE A 39 6.40 3.78 7.63
C ILE A 39 6.48 5.30 7.61
N GLY A 40 6.33 5.92 8.76
CA GLY A 40 6.59 7.33 8.98
C GLY A 40 7.17 7.58 10.36
N HIS A 41 7.43 8.85 10.68
CA HIS A 41 8.06 9.26 11.93
C HIS A 41 7.34 10.44 12.59
N ARG A 42 6.01 10.41 12.60
CA ARG A 42 5.17 11.43 13.26
C ARG A 42 5.55 11.63 14.72
N ASN A 43 5.82 10.55 15.42
CA ASN A 43 6.22 10.50 16.83
C ASN A 43 5.42 11.49 17.68
N ARG A 44 4.24 11.08 18.14
CA ARG A 44 3.44 11.90 19.07
C ARG A 44 4.35 12.37 20.20
N LYS A 45 4.52 13.66 20.31
CA LYS A 45 5.51 14.31 21.18
C LYS A 45 5.34 13.88 22.64
N ALA A 46 6.17 12.94 23.03
CA ALA A 46 6.56 12.81 24.42
C ALA A 46 7.96 13.42 24.49
N PRO A 47 8.14 14.66 24.99
CA PRO A 47 9.42 15.39 24.90
C PRO A 47 10.59 14.65 25.52
N GLN A 48 10.31 13.69 26.40
CA GLN A 48 11.32 12.86 27.08
C GLN A 48 11.83 11.68 26.24
N PHE A 49 11.24 11.38 25.10
CA PHE A 49 11.67 10.27 24.26
C PHE A 49 12.27 10.73 22.95
N PRO A 50 13.40 10.14 22.50
CA PRO A 50 13.95 10.44 21.19
C PRO A 50 12.95 10.03 20.08
N VAL A 51 12.92 10.82 19.02
CA VAL A 51 12.20 10.46 17.78
C VAL A 51 12.74 9.12 17.30
N ARG A 52 11.86 8.16 17.06
CA ARG A 52 12.19 6.84 16.52
C ARG A 52 11.46 6.63 15.22
N VAL A 53 12.20 6.25 14.20
CA VAL A 53 11.62 5.65 13.01
C VAL A 53 11.45 4.17 13.30
N GLY A 54 10.28 3.64 13.07
CA GLY A 54 10.05 2.23 13.29
C GLY A 54 10.53 1.34 12.15
N SER A 55 10.15 0.07 12.16
CA SER A 55 10.52 -0.87 11.12
C SER A 55 9.36 -1.77 10.73
N MET A 56 9.37 -2.20 9.46
CA MET A 56 8.36 -3.10 8.93
C MET A 56 9.04 -4.18 8.09
N ALA A 57 8.87 -5.45 8.46
CA ALA A 57 9.52 -6.57 7.78
C ALA A 57 8.78 -7.90 7.96
N HIS A 58 9.06 -8.86 7.07
CA HIS A 58 8.50 -10.22 7.10
C HIS A 58 6.97 -10.21 7.07
N ILE A 59 6.40 -9.60 6.02
CA ILE A 59 4.95 -9.48 5.86
C ILE A 59 4.52 -10.26 4.62
N ALA A 60 3.49 -11.08 4.77
CA ALA A 60 2.95 -11.85 3.67
C ALA A 60 1.46 -11.56 3.45
N PHE A 61 1.09 -11.37 2.20
CA PHE A 61 -0.28 -11.33 1.69
C PHE A 61 -0.47 -12.56 0.81
N ARG A 62 -1.37 -13.46 1.18
CA ARG A 62 -1.59 -14.71 0.46
C ARG A 62 -3.06 -14.95 0.20
N ARG A 63 -3.37 -15.39 -1.00
CA ARG A 63 -4.75 -15.72 -1.41
C ARG A 63 -5.74 -14.59 -1.10
N ILE A 64 -5.34 -13.37 -1.48
CA ILE A 64 -6.19 -12.20 -1.34
C ILE A 64 -6.99 -12.01 -2.63
N GLY A 65 -8.30 -12.05 -2.50
CA GLY A 65 -9.23 -11.66 -3.55
C GLY A 65 -9.64 -10.19 -3.41
N TYR A 66 -9.55 -9.41 -4.48
CA TYR A 66 -10.03 -8.03 -4.50
C TYR A 66 -10.80 -7.74 -5.79
N ARG A 67 -11.95 -7.11 -5.63
CA ARG A 67 -12.75 -6.58 -6.74
C ARG A 67 -13.02 -5.11 -6.52
N ALA A 68 -12.63 -4.29 -7.50
CA ALA A 68 -12.84 -2.85 -7.45
C ALA A 68 -14.33 -2.51 -7.21
N PRO A 69 -14.61 -1.46 -6.43
CA PRO A 69 -15.99 -1.05 -6.19
C PRO A 69 -16.65 -0.56 -7.47
N TYR A 70 -17.93 -0.86 -7.65
CA TYR A 70 -18.71 -0.31 -8.75
C TYR A 70 -18.83 1.21 -8.65
N LEU A 71 -19.02 1.86 -9.81
CA LEU A 71 -19.19 3.33 -9.92
C LEU A 71 -20.26 3.92 -8.98
N PHE A 72 -21.22 3.12 -8.54
CA PHE A 72 -22.30 3.52 -7.62
C PHE A 72 -22.09 3.00 -6.19
N SER A 73 -20.91 2.47 -5.89
CA SER A 73 -20.60 2.04 -4.54
C SER A 73 -20.57 3.26 -3.59
N ARG A 74 -20.75 3.00 -2.30
CA ARG A 74 -20.56 4.05 -1.29
C ARG A 74 -19.07 4.40 -1.08
N CYS A 75 -18.17 3.63 -1.66
CA CYS A 75 -16.75 3.92 -1.66
C CYS A 75 -16.46 5.04 -2.65
N LYS A 76 -16.21 6.23 -2.15
CA LYS A 76 -16.00 7.44 -2.98
C LYS A 76 -14.59 7.57 -3.54
N THR A 77 -13.64 6.84 -2.98
CA THR A 77 -12.24 6.91 -3.37
C THR A 77 -11.71 5.50 -3.53
N VAL A 78 -11.15 5.23 -4.70
CA VAL A 78 -10.55 3.94 -5.01
C VAL A 78 -9.04 4.15 -5.10
N TYR A 79 -8.32 3.24 -4.46
CA TYR A 79 -6.88 3.27 -4.36
C TYR A 79 -6.27 2.01 -4.96
N GLU A 80 -5.10 2.14 -5.51
CA GLU A 80 -4.20 1.03 -5.80
C GLU A 80 -3.47 0.60 -4.52
N SER A 81 -2.63 -0.43 -4.58
CA SER A 81 -1.77 -0.78 -3.46
C SER A 81 -0.55 0.15 -3.39
N LEU A 82 -0.25 0.68 -2.20
CA LEU A 82 0.97 1.45 -1.94
C LEU A 82 1.79 0.80 -0.82
N PHE A 83 3.08 0.53 -1.08
CA PHE A 83 4.05 0.11 -0.07
C PHE A 83 5.16 1.15 -0.03
N ILE A 84 5.17 1.99 0.99
CA ILE A 84 6.05 3.15 1.06
C ILE A 84 6.78 3.18 2.39
N GLY A 85 8.10 2.92 2.35
CA GLY A 85 9.01 3.12 3.47
C GLY A 85 9.23 4.60 3.76
N ASP A 86 9.96 4.89 4.81
CA ASP A 86 10.22 6.27 5.25
C ASP A 86 11.36 6.93 4.45
N SER A 87 12.44 6.20 4.21
CA SER A 87 13.64 6.67 3.51
C SER A 87 14.45 5.51 2.93
N ALA A 88 15.54 5.81 2.25
CA ALA A 88 16.50 4.83 1.75
C ALA A 88 17.12 3.98 2.87
N GLU A 89 17.31 4.54 4.06
CA GLU A 89 17.85 3.85 5.23
C GLU A 89 16.78 3.04 5.96
N ASN A 90 15.50 3.47 5.85
CA ASN A 90 14.40 2.86 6.58
C ASN A 90 13.32 2.33 5.64
N LYS A 91 13.65 1.23 4.98
CA LYS A 91 12.81 0.54 4.00
C LYS A 91 11.84 -0.44 4.65
N ILE A 92 10.73 -0.70 3.97
CA ILE A 92 9.92 -1.90 4.19
C ILE A 92 10.66 -3.09 3.59
N ARG A 93 10.81 -4.20 4.35
CA ARG A 93 11.65 -5.34 3.95
C ARG A 93 10.91 -6.65 3.96
N ASP A 94 11.33 -7.56 3.07
CA ASP A 94 10.85 -8.93 2.98
C ASP A 94 9.32 -9.01 2.98
N VAL A 95 8.74 -8.62 1.86
CA VAL A 95 7.29 -8.66 1.63
C VAL A 95 6.97 -9.70 0.56
N LEU A 96 6.02 -10.56 0.83
CA LEU A 96 5.50 -11.53 -0.11
C LEU A 96 4.06 -11.19 -0.48
N VAL A 97 3.77 -11.11 -1.78
CA VAL A 97 2.40 -11.07 -2.33
C VAL A 97 2.24 -12.30 -3.20
N ALA A 98 1.44 -13.27 -2.75
CA ALA A 98 1.35 -14.58 -3.40
C ALA A 98 -0.08 -15.07 -3.58
N ASP A 99 -0.33 -15.72 -4.71
CA ASP A 99 -1.60 -16.39 -5.04
C ASP A 99 -2.82 -15.45 -4.95
N CYS A 100 -2.64 -14.16 -5.21
CA CYS A 100 -3.69 -13.16 -5.13
C CYS A 100 -4.40 -12.97 -6.47
N ASP A 101 -5.70 -12.67 -6.42
CA ASP A 101 -6.53 -12.35 -7.58
C ASP A 101 -7.11 -10.94 -7.42
N LEU A 102 -6.52 -9.97 -8.10
CA LEU A 102 -6.78 -8.55 -7.89
C LEU A 102 -7.32 -7.90 -9.19
N LEU A 103 -8.58 -7.45 -9.14
CA LEU A 103 -9.18 -6.66 -10.20
C LEU A 103 -9.30 -5.20 -9.74
N LEU A 104 -8.39 -4.36 -10.24
CA LEU A 104 -8.28 -2.93 -9.91
C LEU A 104 -9.14 -2.09 -10.87
N PRO A 105 -9.49 -0.85 -10.52
CA PRO A 105 -10.33 -0.02 -11.38
C PRO A 105 -9.64 0.40 -12.68
N GLY A 106 -8.34 0.70 -12.65
CA GLY A 106 -7.62 1.28 -13.77
C GLY A 106 -8.21 2.63 -14.24
N GLY A 107 -7.88 3.02 -15.47
CA GLY A 107 -8.49 4.18 -16.15
C GLY A 107 -7.69 5.47 -16.04
N CYS A 108 -6.48 5.47 -15.52
CA CYS A 108 -5.60 6.63 -15.57
C CYS A 108 -5.10 6.86 -17.00
N ARG A 109 -5.07 8.13 -17.45
CA ARG A 109 -4.76 8.53 -18.82
C ARG A 109 -3.44 9.30 -18.96
N HIS A 110 -2.72 9.50 -17.88
CA HIS A 110 -1.44 10.23 -17.84
C HIS A 110 -0.50 9.59 -16.84
N GLY A 111 0.78 9.86 -16.97
CA GLY A 111 1.77 9.45 -15.99
C GLY A 111 1.55 10.15 -14.65
N VAL A 112 1.99 9.53 -13.60
CA VAL A 112 1.90 10.04 -12.22
C VAL A 112 3.29 9.99 -11.61
N ASP A 113 3.68 11.07 -10.94
CA ASP A 113 4.96 11.15 -10.24
C ASP A 113 5.03 10.16 -9.07
N ALA A 114 6.25 9.90 -8.61
CA ALA A 114 6.48 9.03 -7.46
C ALA A 114 5.75 9.57 -6.22
N PRO A 115 4.93 8.75 -5.53
CA PRO A 115 4.27 9.15 -4.30
C PRO A 115 5.31 9.47 -3.22
N GLN A 116 5.01 10.45 -2.39
CA GLN A 116 5.93 10.92 -1.36
C GLN A 116 5.85 10.10 -0.07
N PRO A 117 6.96 9.88 0.66
CA PRO A 117 6.91 9.36 2.01
C PRO A 117 6.06 10.25 2.91
N ILE A 118 5.43 9.64 3.91
CA ILE A 118 4.51 10.35 4.77
C ILE A 118 5.22 11.27 5.79
N GLY A 119 6.45 10.92 6.17
CA GLY A 119 7.25 11.68 7.11
C GLY A 119 6.56 11.83 8.47
N GLU A 120 6.39 13.08 8.93
CA GLU A 120 5.76 13.42 10.21
C GLU A 120 4.22 13.50 10.17
N LYS A 121 3.59 13.20 9.03
CA LYS A 121 2.15 13.29 8.87
C LYS A 121 1.41 12.08 9.46
N TYR A 122 0.09 12.15 9.48
CA TYR A 122 -0.78 11.00 9.74
C TYR A 122 -0.72 10.00 8.58
N PRO A 123 -0.90 8.70 8.85
CA PRO A 123 -0.65 7.64 7.86
C PRO A 123 -1.81 7.42 6.88
N GLU A 124 -2.58 8.44 6.56
CA GLU A 124 -3.63 8.29 5.55
C GLU A 124 -3.04 8.15 4.14
N TYR A 125 -3.61 7.24 3.36
CA TYR A 125 -3.20 6.94 1.99
C TYR A 125 -3.06 8.19 1.10
N ASP A 126 -4.02 9.10 1.17
CA ASP A 126 -4.08 10.33 0.36
C ASP A 126 -2.95 11.33 0.64
N ARG A 127 -2.19 11.12 1.71
CA ARG A 127 -1.02 11.96 2.06
C ARG A 127 0.19 11.69 1.18
N HIS A 128 0.23 10.54 0.51
CA HIS A 128 1.31 10.18 -0.41
C HIS A 128 1.17 10.79 -1.80
N GLY A 129 -0.03 11.24 -2.18
CA GLY A 129 -0.38 11.57 -3.55
C GLY A 129 -1.00 10.38 -4.30
N LEU A 130 -1.01 10.45 -5.61
CA LEU A 130 -1.56 9.38 -6.44
C LEU A 130 -0.56 8.24 -6.61
N SER A 131 -1.07 7.03 -6.81
CA SER A 131 -0.26 5.87 -7.18
C SER A 131 0.28 6.01 -8.61
N SER A 132 1.57 5.79 -8.78
CA SER A 132 2.21 5.77 -10.10
C SER A 132 2.12 4.42 -10.82
N GLY A 133 1.71 3.36 -10.11
CA GLY A 133 1.37 2.05 -10.67
C GLY A 133 -0.14 1.84 -10.73
N ALA A 134 -0.60 1.09 -11.72
CA ALA A 134 -2.02 0.77 -11.87
C ALA A 134 -2.53 -0.25 -10.85
N ALA A 135 -1.64 -1.02 -10.23
CA ALA A 135 -1.95 -1.98 -9.18
C ALA A 135 -1.09 -1.77 -7.94
N PHE A 136 0.22 -1.65 -8.11
CA PHE A 136 1.17 -1.47 -7.01
C PHE A 136 2.14 -0.34 -7.29
N THR A 137 2.42 0.45 -6.27
CA THR A 137 3.57 1.34 -6.22
C THR A 137 4.40 1.02 -5.00
N LEU A 138 5.69 0.76 -5.23
CA LEU A 138 6.69 0.48 -4.21
C LEU A 138 7.66 1.65 -4.14
N ARG A 139 7.92 2.17 -2.94
CA ARG A 139 8.97 3.15 -2.72
C ARG A 139 9.68 2.90 -1.39
N PHE A 140 11.00 2.94 -1.40
CA PHE A 140 11.81 2.56 -0.23
C PHE A 140 11.41 1.18 0.31
N CYS A 141 11.41 0.20 -0.58
CA CYS A 141 11.18 -1.21 -0.28
C CYS A 141 12.40 -2.04 -0.64
N GLU A 142 12.54 -3.19 -0.01
CA GLU A 142 13.63 -4.15 -0.26
C GLU A 142 13.09 -5.58 -0.14
N ASP A 143 13.52 -6.48 -1.02
CA ASP A 143 13.09 -7.88 -1.05
C ASP A 143 11.57 -8.06 -1.12
N VAL A 144 10.91 -7.37 -2.06
CA VAL A 144 9.48 -7.57 -2.34
C VAL A 144 9.31 -8.60 -3.46
N ARG A 145 8.56 -9.65 -3.17
CA ARG A 145 8.32 -10.77 -4.10
C ARG A 145 6.84 -10.84 -4.47
N PHE A 146 6.59 -11.05 -5.75
CA PHE A 146 5.27 -11.32 -6.31
C PHE A 146 5.26 -12.72 -6.91
N GLU A 147 4.41 -13.62 -6.42
CA GLU A 147 4.38 -15.03 -6.83
C GLU A 147 2.95 -15.46 -7.20
N ASN A 148 2.76 -16.04 -8.37
CA ASN A 148 1.50 -16.63 -8.84
C ASN A 148 0.27 -15.72 -8.75
N ASN A 149 0.42 -14.39 -8.94
CA ASN A 149 -0.69 -13.47 -8.83
C ASN A 149 -1.40 -13.27 -10.18
N VAL A 150 -2.71 -13.11 -10.15
CA VAL A 150 -3.51 -12.59 -11.26
C VAL A 150 -3.87 -11.14 -10.96
N ILE A 151 -3.33 -10.21 -11.74
CA ILE A 151 -3.53 -8.77 -11.53
C ILE A 151 -4.07 -8.16 -12.81
N GLN A 152 -5.24 -7.56 -12.73
CA GLN A 152 -5.95 -6.99 -13.88
C GLN A 152 -6.53 -5.61 -13.55
N THR A 153 -6.80 -4.82 -14.58
CA THR A 153 -7.55 -3.57 -14.45
C THR A 153 -8.85 -3.65 -15.24
N GLU A 154 -9.95 -3.14 -14.68
CA GLU A 154 -11.25 -3.10 -15.37
C GLU A 154 -11.24 -2.20 -16.61
N ARG A 155 -10.47 -1.13 -16.56
CA ARG A 155 -10.33 -0.15 -17.64
C ARG A 155 -8.87 -0.06 -18.07
N PRO A 156 -8.60 0.22 -19.37
CA PRO A 156 -7.24 0.50 -19.81
C PRO A 156 -6.58 1.59 -18.96
N ASP A 157 -5.31 1.38 -18.60
CA ASP A 157 -4.51 2.29 -17.81
C ASP A 157 -3.16 2.51 -18.49
N VAL A 158 -2.66 3.74 -18.50
CA VAL A 158 -1.36 4.04 -19.12
C VAL A 158 -0.18 3.78 -18.17
N ARG A 159 -0.45 3.61 -16.88
CA ARG A 159 0.56 3.29 -15.88
C ARG A 159 0.92 1.80 -15.96
N PRO A 160 2.15 1.40 -15.65
CA PRO A 160 2.49 -0.01 -15.49
C PRO A 160 1.71 -0.63 -14.32
N LEU A 161 1.50 -1.96 -14.34
CA LEU A 161 0.85 -2.64 -13.21
C LEU A 161 1.62 -2.46 -11.90
N VAL A 162 2.94 -2.55 -11.96
CA VAL A 162 3.82 -2.34 -10.81
C VAL A 162 4.83 -1.26 -11.14
N MET A 163 4.95 -0.26 -10.29
CA MET A 163 5.95 0.79 -10.38
C MET A 163 6.85 0.77 -9.14
N ILE A 164 8.14 0.90 -9.37
CA ILE A 164 9.16 0.82 -8.30
C ILE A 164 9.99 2.10 -8.32
N HIS A 165 10.16 2.71 -7.15
CA HIS A 165 10.96 3.91 -6.93
C HIS A 165 11.91 3.72 -5.73
N ASP A 166 13.15 4.12 -5.87
CA ASP A 166 14.11 4.22 -4.76
C ASP A 166 14.24 2.92 -3.91
N CYS A 167 14.09 1.75 -4.53
CA CYS A 167 14.12 0.44 -3.87
C CYS A 167 15.51 -0.23 -3.96
#